data_3d0be34c60c3ef3b0d09f289861d597d
#
_entry.id   3d0be34c60c3ef3b0d09f289861d597d
#
_cell.length_a   1.000
_cell.length_b   1.000
_cell.length_c   1.000
_cell.angle_alpha   90.00
_cell.angle_beta   90.00
_cell.angle_gamma   90.00
#
_symmetry.space_group_name_H-M   'P 1'
#
loop_
_entity.id
_entity.type
_entity.pdbx_description
1 polymer ?
#
loop_
_entity_poly.entity_id
_entity_poly.type
_entity_poly.pdbx_seq_one_letter_code
_entity_poly.pdbx_strand_id
1 'polypeptide(L)'
;MVEGKHSLRYIPRFEADLNEIVDYLVFKLHNPDAAVRLINKIENSITERLNWPLSFEPFQSNRKRKNPYYRIYVDNFTVFYVVIDNVMEVRRLLHKGRDTLI
;
A
#
# COMPACT_ATOMS: atom_id res chain seq x y z
N MET A 1 -10.06 18.68 13.07
CA MET A 1 -8.84 19.31 12.56
C MET A 1 -8.46 18.69 11.23
N VAL A 2 -8.20 19.49 10.25
CA VAL A 2 -7.83 19.03 8.91
C VAL A 2 -6.34 18.71 8.89
N GLU A 3 -5.98 17.53 8.41
CA GLU A 3 -4.57 17.19 8.20
C GLU A 3 -4.00 18.07 7.09
N GLY A 4 -2.74 18.44 7.21
CA GLY A 4 -2.04 19.15 6.17
C GLY A 4 -1.97 18.34 4.89
N LYS A 5 -1.69 19.01 3.78
CA LYS A 5 -1.50 18.32 2.52
C LYS A 5 -0.26 17.45 2.58
N HIS A 6 -0.38 16.24 2.07
CA HIS A 6 0.71 15.27 1.98
C HIS A 6 1.04 15.01 0.51
N SER A 7 2.30 14.80 0.24
CA SER A 7 2.73 14.29 -1.06
C SER A 7 2.82 12.77 -1.00
N LEU A 8 2.82 12.15 -2.15
CA LEU A 8 2.81 10.70 -2.31
C LEU A 8 4.13 10.25 -2.91
N ARG A 9 4.70 9.19 -2.33
CA ARG A 9 5.91 8.56 -2.87
C ARG A 9 5.74 7.06 -2.88
N TYR A 10 6.13 6.43 -3.98
CA TYR A 10 6.18 4.97 -4.09
C TYR A 10 7.62 4.51 -3.95
N ILE A 11 7.85 3.57 -3.05
CA ILE A 11 9.17 2.97 -2.88
C ILE A 11 9.36 1.87 -3.92
N PRO A 12 10.56 1.69 -4.48
CA PRO A 12 10.79 0.66 -5.50
C PRO A 12 10.36 -0.75 -5.09
N ARG A 13 10.46 -1.07 -3.80
CA ARG A 13 10.01 -2.38 -3.31
C ARG A 13 8.50 -2.57 -3.49
N PHE A 14 7.71 -1.52 -3.26
CA PHE A 14 6.27 -1.57 -3.51
C PHE A 14 5.98 -1.82 -4.99
N GLU A 15 6.70 -1.12 -5.85
CA GLU A 15 6.53 -1.29 -7.29
C GLU A 15 6.90 -2.70 -7.73
N ALA A 16 7.96 -3.28 -7.15
CA ALA A 16 8.35 -4.66 -7.42
C ALA A 16 7.26 -5.64 -6.94
N ASP A 17 6.70 -5.42 -5.74
CA ASP A 17 5.60 -6.24 -5.23
C ASP A 17 4.41 -6.20 -6.20
N LEU A 18 4.03 -5.01 -6.66
CA LEU A 18 2.91 -4.83 -7.58
C LEU A 18 3.17 -5.51 -8.92
N ASN A 19 4.36 -5.34 -9.47
CA ASN A 19 4.73 -5.95 -10.75
C ASN A 19 4.67 -7.48 -10.68
N GLU A 20 5.10 -8.08 -9.58
CA GLU A 20 5.03 -9.51 -9.40
C GLU A 20 3.59 -10.02 -9.44
N ILE A 21 2.68 -9.31 -8.77
CA ILE A 21 1.26 -9.67 -8.76
C ILE A 21 0.65 -9.49 -10.15
N VAL A 22 0.96 -8.38 -10.82
CA VAL A 22 0.46 -8.10 -12.17
C VAL A 22 0.94 -9.16 -13.15
N ASP A 23 2.22 -9.52 -13.09
CA ASP A 23 2.78 -10.56 -13.97
C ASP A 23 2.09 -11.90 -13.77
N TYR A 24 1.79 -12.25 -12.52
CA TYR A 24 1.05 -13.47 -12.21
C TYR A 24 -0.34 -13.46 -12.86
N LEU A 25 -1.05 -12.34 -12.72
CA LEU A 25 -2.41 -12.22 -13.30
C LEU A 25 -2.39 -12.27 -14.82
N VAL A 26 -1.43 -11.60 -15.45
CA VAL A 26 -1.34 -11.50 -16.91
C VAL A 26 -0.83 -12.80 -17.52
N PHE A 27 0.30 -13.30 -17.02
CA PHE A 27 1.01 -14.39 -17.69
C PHE A 27 0.62 -15.78 -17.15
N LYS A 28 0.33 -15.89 -15.87
CA LYS A 28 -0.05 -17.19 -15.27
C LYS A 28 -1.54 -17.45 -15.38
N LEU A 29 -2.36 -16.46 -15.07
CA LEU A 29 -3.81 -16.59 -15.09
C LEU A 29 -4.44 -16.12 -16.40
N HIS A 30 -3.65 -15.55 -17.32
CA HIS A 30 -4.11 -15.05 -18.60
C HIS A 30 -5.31 -14.09 -18.45
N ASN A 31 -5.24 -13.22 -17.44
CA ASN A 31 -6.34 -12.31 -17.12
C ASN A 31 -5.84 -10.86 -16.96
N PRO A 32 -5.50 -10.22 -18.09
CA PRO A 32 -5.02 -8.83 -18.05
C PRO A 32 -6.08 -7.85 -17.51
N ASP A 33 -7.38 -8.13 -17.71
CA ASP A 33 -8.44 -7.27 -17.20
C ASP A 33 -8.44 -7.24 -15.68
N ALA A 34 -8.20 -8.40 -15.04
CA ALA A 34 -8.08 -8.47 -13.59
C ALA A 34 -6.90 -7.64 -13.09
N ALA A 35 -5.78 -7.65 -13.83
CA ALA A 35 -4.62 -6.85 -13.48
C ALA A 35 -4.94 -5.35 -13.52
N VAL A 36 -5.62 -4.89 -14.57
CA VAL A 36 -6.01 -3.48 -14.69
C VAL A 36 -6.95 -3.09 -13.55
N ARG A 37 -7.95 -3.91 -13.26
CA ARG A 37 -8.90 -3.63 -12.16
C ARG A 37 -8.18 -3.54 -10.82
N LEU A 38 -7.24 -4.43 -10.56
CA LEU A 38 -6.49 -4.42 -9.31
C LEU A 38 -5.64 -3.15 -9.18
N ILE A 39 -4.90 -2.80 -10.23
CA ILE A 39 -4.08 -1.59 -10.26
C ILE A 39 -4.95 -0.36 -9.93
N ASN A 40 -6.11 -0.25 -10.60
CA ASN A 40 -7.01 0.88 -10.40
C ASN A 40 -7.53 0.93 -8.96
N LYS A 41 -7.91 -0.20 -8.39
CA LYS A 41 -8.39 -0.25 -7.00
C LYS A 41 -7.29 0.16 -6.01
N ILE A 42 -6.07 -0.31 -6.23
CA ILE A 42 -4.95 0.03 -5.37
C ILE A 42 -4.64 1.53 -5.46
N GLU A 43 -4.53 2.06 -6.66
CA GLU A 43 -4.25 3.48 -6.86
C GLU A 43 -5.33 4.37 -6.28
N ASN A 44 -6.60 4.03 -6.50
CA ASN A 44 -7.72 4.80 -5.96
C ASN A 44 -7.73 4.77 -4.43
N SER A 45 -7.45 3.62 -3.83
CA SER A 45 -7.43 3.48 -2.38
C SER A 45 -6.28 4.29 -1.76
N ILE A 46 -5.13 4.31 -2.40
CA ILE A 46 -3.97 5.09 -1.95
C ILE A 46 -4.26 6.58 -2.06
N THR A 47 -4.80 7.00 -3.20
CA THR A 47 -5.12 8.42 -3.46
C THR A 47 -6.16 8.93 -2.46
N GLU A 48 -7.17 8.12 -2.16
CA GLU A 48 -8.17 8.48 -1.15
C GLU A 48 -7.55 8.62 0.24
N ARG A 49 -6.71 7.64 0.63
CA ARG A 49 -6.04 7.66 1.93
C ARG A 49 -5.09 8.86 2.08
N LEU A 50 -4.57 9.37 0.97
CA LEU A 50 -3.66 10.50 0.98
C LEU A 50 -4.29 11.76 1.59
N ASN A 51 -5.61 11.87 1.58
CA ASN A 51 -6.32 12.98 2.21
C ASN A 51 -6.24 12.94 3.73
N TRP A 52 -6.11 11.74 4.32
CA TRP A 52 -6.17 11.53 5.78
C TRP A 52 -5.22 10.42 6.22
N PRO A 53 -3.91 10.50 5.90
CA PRO A 53 -3.02 9.35 6.10
C PRO A 53 -2.74 9.02 7.57
N LEU A 54 -2.93 9.98 8.47
CA LEU A 54 -2.67 9.79 9.90
C LEU A 54 -3.94 9.54 10.73
N SER A 55 -5.11 9.47 10.08
CA SER A 55 -6.40 9.34 10.77
C SER A 55 -6.79 7.89 11.04
N PHE A 56 -5.88 6.96 10.87
CA PHE A 56 -6.12 5.53 11.03
C PHE A 56 -5.21 4.96 12.11
N GLU A 57 -5.59 3.79 12.62
CA GLU A 57 -4.80 3.12 13.63
C GLU A 57 -3.49 2.58 13.03
N PRO A 58 -2.35 2.89 13.65
CA PRO A 58 -1.08 2.32 13.19
C PRO A 58 -1.06 0.80 13.33
N PHE A 59 -0.33 0.13 12.43
CA PHE A 59 -0.13 -1.30 12.50
C PHE A 59 0.79 -1.64 13.67
N GLN A 60 0.33 -2.54 14.55
CA GLN A 60 1.13 -3.01 15.68
C GLN A 60 2.10 -4.07 15.18
N SER A 61 3.39 -3.76 15.24
CA SER A 61 4.45 -4.65 14.81
C SER A 61 5.33 -5.01 16.01
N ASN A 62 5.98 -6.18 15.95
CA ASN A 62 6.97 -6.58 16.95
C ASN A 62 8.25 -5.76 16.86
N ARG A 63 8.43 -5.04 15.78
CA ARG A 63 9.62 -4.20 15.57
C ARG A 63 9.33 -2.78 16.02
N LYS A 64 10.26 -2.21 16.76
CA LYS A 64 10.20 -0.78 17.09
C LYS A 64 10.62 0.02 15.87
N ARG A 65 9.81 1.04 15.53
CA ARG A 65 10.08 1.93 14.40
C ARG A 65 9.85 3.37 14.80
N LYS A 66 10.67 4.24 14.26
CA LYS A 66 10.49 5.69 14.44
C LYS A 66 9.15 6.13 13.82
N ASN A 67 8.85 5.62 12.64
CA ASN A 67 7.61 5.92 11.93
C ASN A 67 6.78 4.65 11.84
N PRO A 68 5.56 4.62 12.44
CA PRO A 68 4.75 3.41 12.37
C PRO A 68 4.23 3.16 10.98
N TYR A 69 3.98 1.89 10.68
CA TYR A 69 3.29 1.52 9.46
C TYR A 69 1.78 1.67 9.64
N TYR A 70 1.12 2.02 8.54
CA TYR A 70 -0.33 2.02 8.40
C TYR A 70 -0.73 1.07 7.29
N ARG A 71 -1.98 0.61 7.31
CA ARG A 71 -2.49 -0.38 6.36
C ARG A 71 -3.67 0.14 5.59
N ILE A 72 -3.74 -0.23 4.31
CA ILE A 72 -4.93 -0.09 3.48
C ILE A 72 -5.26 -1.47 2.93
N TYR A 73 -6.46 -1.94 3.20
CA TYR A 73 -6.91 -3.24 2.67
C TYR A 73 -7.55 -3.04 1.31
N VAL A 74 -7.07 -3.80 0.32
CA VAL A 74 -7.60 -3.77 -1.05
C VAL A 74 -7.75 -5.22 -1.52
N ASP A 75 -8.99 -5.73 -1.59
CA ASP A 75 -9.28 -7.12 -1.93
C ASP A 75 -8.49 -8.07 -1.00
N ASN A 76 -7.68 -8.97 -1.58
CA ASN A 76 -6.87 -9.92 -0.81
C ASN A 76 -5.48 -9.37 -0.48
N PHE A 77 -5.26 -8.08 -0.62
CA PHE A 77 -3.96 -7.46 -0.44
C PHE A 77 -4.00 -6.40 0.64
N THR A 78 -2.83 -6.12 1.18
CA THR A 78 -2.63 -5.02 2.13
C THR A 78 -1.52 -4.13 1.60
N VAL A 79 -1.82 -2.84 1.51
CA VAL A 79 -0.85 -1.80 1.20
C VAL A 79 -0.31 -1.27 2.52
N PHE A 80 1.01 -1.24 2.68
CA PHE A 80 1.66 -0.69 3.86
C PHE A 80 2.35 0.62 3.51
N TYR A 81 2.12 1.65 4.32
CA TYR A 81 2.77 2.94 4.14
C TYR A 81 3.21 3.51 5.47
N VAL A 82 4.13 4.46 5.41
CA VAL A 82 4.53 5.29 6.55
C VAL A 82 4.32 6.75 6.15
N VAL A 83 4.28 7.63 7.15
CA VAL A 83 4.24 9.07 6.90
C VAL A 83 5.50 9.66 7.52
N ILE A 84 6.31 10.29 6.69
CA ILE A 84 7.54 10.95 7.11
C ILE A 84 7.44 12.41 6.68
N ASP A 85 7.41 13.31 7.66
CA ASP A 85 7.11 14.71 7.43
C ASP A 85 5.74 14.82 6.74
N ASN A 86 5.67 15.42 5.56
CA ASN A 86 4.42 15.53 4.80
C ASN A 86 4.37 14.54 3.63
N VAL A 87 5.14 13.45 3.70
CA VAL A 87 5.19 12.46 2.63
C VAL A 87 4.54 11.15 3.09
N MET A 88 3.51 10.73 2.38
CA MET A 88 2.95 9.39 2.51
C MET A 88 3.77 8.47 1.61
N GLU A 89 4.56 7.61 2.23
CA GLU A 89 5.51 6.76 1.53
C GLU A 89 4.99 5.33 1.50
N VAL A 90 4.59 4.87 0.31
CA VAL A 90 4.01 3.53 0.12
C VAL A 90 5.15 2.53 -0.07
N ARG A 91 5.24 1.57 0.85
CA ARG A 91 6.41 0.71 0.99
C ARG A 91 6.25 -0.72 0.54
N ARG A 92 5.09 -1.34 0.82
CA ARG A 92 4.88 -2.75 0.50
C ARG A 92 3.45 -3.02 0.05
N LEU A 93 3.32 -4.03 -0.79
CA LEU A 93 2.04 -4.62 -1.16
C LEU A 93 2.15 -6.12 -0.91
N LEU A 94 1.38 -6.62 0.05
CA LEU A 94 1.46 -8.01 0.47
C LEU A 94 0.08 -8.66 0.43
N HIS A 95 0.03 -9.97 0.25
CA HIS A 95 -1.20 -10.72 0.47
C HIS A 95 -1.61 -10.61 1.94
N LYS A 96 -2.91 -10.62 2.21
CA LYS A 96 -3.41 -10.67 3.59
C LYS A 96 -2.80 -11.86 4.31
N GLY A 97 -2.44 -11.65 5.58
CA GLY A 97 -1.82 -12.68 6.40
C GLY A 97 -0.31 -12.73 6.29
N ARG A 98 0.30 -11.88 5.46
CA ARG A 98 1.75 -11.79 5.35
C ARG A 98 2.35 -10.63 6.13
N ASP A 99 1.62 -10.13 7.11
CA ASP A 99 2.02 -8.98 7.93
C ASP A 99 3.34 -9.21 8.67
N THR A 100 3.69 -10.48 8.93
CA THR A 100 4.94 -10.84 9.59
C THR A 100 6.18 -10.42 8.78
N LEU A 101 6.02 -10.11 7.49
CA LEU A 101 7.09 -9.62 6.65
C LEU A 101 7.40 -8.12 6.92
N ILE A 102 6.55 -7.47 7.65
CA ILE A 102 6.74 -6.09 8.09
C ILE A 102 7.37 -6.11 9.49
#